data_f8d5cb12b7b3eec9e97b43aca7590596
#
_entry.id   f8d5cb12b7b3eec9e97b43aca7590596
#
_cell.length_a   1.000
_cell.length_b   1.000
_cell.length_c   1.000
_cell.angle_alpha   90.00
_cell.angle_beta   90.00
_cell.angle_gamma   90.00
#
_symmetry.space_group_name_H-M   'P 1'
#
loop_
_entity.id
_entity.type
_entity.pdbx_description
1 polymer ?
#
loop_
_entity_poly.entity_id
_entity_poly.type
_entity_poly.pdbx_seq_one_letter_code
_entity_poly.pdbx_strand_id
1 'polypeptide(L)'
;MKNMVGDLNVCSKKGLSERFDSTIGAATVLMPFGGACQLTPQNAMVAKLPVDGETNTCSGMAWGYNPYLMSANQYVGARMAVVESVTKLVASGFRYEDAYLTFQEYFERLGTAPERWGKPLAALLGALDAQMGLGIASIGGKDSMSGSFEKLDVPPTLVSFATAIGKANKVVSTEFKKPESTVVLVRPIIDPETGCPNFFSLKANYKICLLYTSPSPRDRSLS
;
A
#
# COMPACT_ATOMS: atom_id res chain seq x y z
N MET A 1 19.37 10.76 15.66
CA MET A 1 19.40 10.46 14.22
C MET A 1 20.15 9.17 13.89
N LYS A 2 21.44 8.95 14.28
CA LYS A 2 22.18 7.69 13.96
C LYS A 2 21.44 6.42 14.42
N ASN A 3 20.90 6.39 15.63
CA ASN A 3 20.17 5.23 16.15
C ASN A 3 18.88 4.96 15.36
N MET A 4 18.18 6.02 14.94
CA MET A 4 16.96 5.90 14.15
C MET A 4 17.23 5.31 12.75
N VAL A 5 18.24 5.82 12.02
CA VAL A 5 18.56 5.30 10.68
C VAL A 5 19.19 3.92 10.69
N GLY A 6 19.70 3.49 11.84
CA GLY A 6 20.22 2.11 12.04
C GLY A 6 19.14 1.11 12.50
N ASP A 7 17.94 1.57 12.87
CA ASP A 7 16.85 0.68 13.26
C ASP A 7 16.38 -0.15 12.08
N LEU A 8 16.16 -1.44 12.28
CA LEU A 8 15.75 -2.38 11.23
C LEU A 8 14.41 -2.02 10.59
N ASN A 9 13.53 -1.28 11.29
CA ASN A 9 12.27 -0.80 10.75
C ASN A 9 12.43 0.46 9.88
N VAL A 10 13.53 1.19 10.03
CA VAL A 10 13.77 2.49 9.36
C VAL A 10 14.89 2.43 8.34
N CYS A 11 15.89 1.57 8.53
CA CYS A 11 17.04 1.46 7.63
C CYS A 11 16.64 1.08 6.20
N SER A 12 17.46 1.46 5.23
CA SER A 12 17.24 1.13 3.82
C SER A 12 17.22 -0.38 3.58
N LYS A 13 16.26 -0.85 2.78
CA LYS A 13 16.14 -2.25 2.31
C LYS A 13 16.76 -2.44 0.92
N LYS A 14 17.51 -1.45 0.41
CA LYS A 14 18.04 -1.45 -0.96
C LYS A 14 18.86 -2.69 -1.28
N GLY A 15 19.71 -3.14 -0.37
CA GLY A 15 20.55 -4.32 -0.60
C GLY A 15 19.76 -5.61 -0.87
N LEU A 16 18.58 -5.79 -0.25
CA LEU A 16 17.70 -6.93 -0.52
C LEU A 16 17.02 -6.77 -1.88
N SER A 17 16.51 -5.58 -2.19
CA SER A 17 15.85 -5.29 -3.46
C SER A 17 16.79 -5.44 -4.65
N GLU A 18 18.04 -5.00 -4.55
CA GLU A 18 19.04 -5.15 -5.61
C GLU A 18 19.39 -6.62 -5.86
N ARG A 19 19.24 -7.48 -4.86
CA ARG A 19 19.59 -8.90 -4.98
C ARG A 19 18.49 -9.75 -5.60
N PHE A 20 17.23 -9.44 -5.33
CA PHE A 20 16.12 -10.34 -5.60
C PHE A 20 15.08 -9.80 -6.57
N ASP A 21 15.08 -8.49 -6.86
CA ASP A 21 13.96 -7.86 -7.52
C ASP A 21 14.31 -7.08 -8.79
N SER A 22 13.27 -6.68 -9.45
CA SER A 22 13.08 -5.53 -10.31
C SER A 22 13.32 -5.69 -11.81
N THR A 23 14.20 -6.53 -12.26
CA THR A 23 14.53 -6.57 -13.70
C THR A 23 14.16 -7.87 -14.40
N ILE A 24 13.71 -8.87 -13.65
CA ILE A 24 13.31 -10.16 -14.22
C ILE A 24 12.04 -9.99 -15.07
N GLY A 25 12.08 -10.45 -16.31
CA GLY A 25 10.97 -10.34 -17.26
C GLY A 25 10.91 -9.02 -18.02
N ALA A 26 11.78 -8.04 -17.71
CA ALA A 26 11.92 -6.75 -18.41
C ALA A 26 10.62 -5.93 -18.57
N ALA A 27 9.57 -6.23 -17.78
CA ALA A 27 8.27 -5.56 -17.83
C ALA A 27 8.08 -4.51 -16.73
N THR A 28 9.08 -4.30 -15.87
CA THR A 28 9.01 -3.39 -14.72
C THR A 28 8.88 -1.94 -15.16
N VAL A 29 7.85 -1.25 -14.64
CA VAL A 29 7.59 0.18 -14.86
C VAL A 29 8.10 1.01 -13.68
N LEU A 30 7.85 0.56 -12.43
CA LEU A 30 8.45 1.14 -11.24
C LEU A 30 9.46 0.17 -10.65
N MET A 31 10.72 0.60 -10.60
CA MET A 31 11.78 -0.09 -9.88
C MET A 31 11.58 0.07 -8.37
N PRO A 32 12.07 -0.83 -7.51
CA PRO A 32 11.97 -0.69 -6.06
C PRO A 32 12.52 0.62 -5.53
N PHE A 33 13.54 1.17 -6.20
CA PHE A 33 14.10 2.49 -5.92
C PHE A 33 14.16 3.32 -7.19
N GLY A 34 13.61 4.53 -7.15
CA GLY A 34 13.54 5.47 -8.28
C GLY A 34 14.40 6.70 -8.08
N GLY A 35 14.22 7.66 -9.00
CA GLY A 35 15.01 8.87 -9.08
C GLY A 35 16.34 8.67 -9.81
N ALA A 36 17.01 9.76 -10.16
CA ALA A 36 18.28 9.74 -10.90
C ALA A 36 19.38 8.92 -10.20
N CYS A 37 19.39 8.91 -8.86
CA CYS A 37 20.36 8.15 -8.06
C CYS A 37 19.84 6.77 -7.62
N GLN A 38 18.62 6.39 -7.97
CA GLN A 38 17.95 5.15 -7.54
C GLN A 38 18.03 4.92 -6.02
N LEU A 39 17.72 5.96 -5.25
CA LEU A 39 17.74 5.94 -3.78
C LEU A 39 16.36 6.16 -3.14
N THR A 40 15.36 6.58 -3.92
CA THR A 40 14.01 6.87 -3.41
C THR A 40 13.14 5.62 -3.47
N PRO A 41 12.71 5.06 -2.32
CA PRO A 41 11.82 3.91 -2.29
C PRO A 41 10.51 4.22 -3.02
N GLN A 42 10.04 3.29 -3.83
CA GLN A 42 8.75 3.38 -4.48
C GLN A 42 7.64 2.76 -3.62
N ASN A 43 6.43 3.29 -3.73
CA ASN A 43 5.31 2.87 -2.88
C ASN A 43 4.47 1.73 -3.49
N ALA A 44 4.70 1.40 -4.76
CA ALA A 44 4.01 0.32 -5.45
C ALA A 44 4.97 -0.42 -6.39
N MET A 45 4.67 -1.68 -6.63
CA MET A 45 5.20 -2.45 -7.75
C MET A 45 4.30 -2.22 -8.95
N VAL A 46 4.90 -1.87 -10.10
CA VAL A 46 4.16 -1.73 -11.36
C VAL A 46 4.92 -2.43 -12.48
N ALA A 47 4.22 -3.30 -13.19
CA ALA A 47 4.77 -4.02 -14.33
C ALA A 47 3.77 -4.04 -15.50
N LYS A 48 4.27 -4.00 -16.73
CA LYS A 48 3.47 -4.20 -17.95
C LYS A 48 2.93 -5.63 -17.98
N LEU A 49 1.74 -5.80 -18.52
CA LEU A 49 1.18 -7.14 -18.72
C LEU A 49 1.99 -7.90 -19.79
N PRO A 50 2.25 -9.21 -19.59
CA PRO A 50 2.90 -10.03 -20.59
C PRO A 50 1.95 -10.26 -21.77
N VAL A 51 2.37 -9.81 -22.95
CA VAL A 51 1.63 -9.97 -24.22
C VAL A 51 2.63 -10.22 -25.34
N ASP A 52 2.15 -10.77 -26.46
CA ASP A 52 2.94 -10.79 -27.68
C ASP A 52 3.04 -9.37 -28.26
N GLY A 53 4.27 -8.86 -28.39
CA GLY A 53 4.55 -7.49 -28.84
C GLY A 53 4.57 -6.48 -27.67
N GLU A 54 4.16 -5.23 -27.96
CA GLU A 54 4.20 -4.13 -27.00
C GLU A 54 2.85 -3.80 -26.38
N THR A 55 2.83 -3.39 -25.14
CA THR A 55 1.64 -2.91 -24.45
C THR A 55 1.94 -1.69 -23.59
N ASN A 56 0.95 -0.81 -23.46
CA ASN A 56 0.92 0.26 -22.46
C ASN A 56 0.06 -0.11 -21.24
N THR A 57 -0.53 -1.31 -21.24
CA THR A 57 -1.32 -1.77 -20.10
C THR A 57 -0.39 -2.37 -19.04
N CYS A 58 -0.59 -1.98 -17.79
CA CYS A 58 0.20 -2.46 -16.66
C CYS A 58 -0.70 -2.83 -15.48
N SER A 59 -0.20 -3.66 -14.60
CA SER A 59 -0.76 -3.89 -13.27
C SER A 59 0.06 -3.15 -12.23
N GLY A 60 -0.61 -2.57 -11.25
CA GLY A 60 0.01 -1.99 -10.07
C GLY A 60 -0.44 -2.74 -8.83
N MET A 61 0.47 -2.90 -7.87
CA MET A 61 0.19 -3.46 -6.55
C MET A 61 0.90 -2.64 -5.48
N ALA A 62 0.17 -2.28 -4.44
CA ALA A 62 0.70 -1.63 -3.25
C ALA A 62 0.25 -2.39 -2.00
N TRP A 63 0.96 -2.24 -0.90
CA TRP A 63 0.66 -2.90 0.36
C TRP A 63 0.53 -1.89 1.50
N GLY A 64 -0.21 -2.27 2.54
CA GLY A 64 -0.37 -1.51 3.77
C GLY A 64 -0.33 -2.42 4.99
N TYR A 65 0.42 -2.00 6.00
CA TYR A 65 0.54 -2.68 7.28
C TYR A 65 1.29 -1.83 8.29
N ASN A 66 0.73 -1.70 9.49
CA ASN A 66 1.41 -1.06 10.61
C ASN A 66 1.38 -2.00 11.83
N PRO A 67 2.52 -2.60 12.21
CA PRO A 67 2.58 -3.56 13.30
C PRO A 67 2.21 -2.97 14.66
N TYR A 68 2.48 -1.71 14.89
CA TYR A 68 2.15 -1.04 16.15
C TYR A 68 0.66 -0.80 16.30
N LEU A 69 -0.01 -0.34 15.24
CA LEU A 69 -1.46 -0.18 15.22
C LEU A 69 -2.16 -1.54 15.34
N MET A 70 -1.70 -2.56 14.60
CA MET A 70 -2.27 -3.90 14.69
C MET A 70 -2.14 -4.51 16.08
N SER A 71 -1.02 -4.31 16.75
CA SER A 71 -0.81 -4.80 18.13
C SER A 71 -1.67 -4.04 19.13
N ALA A 72 -1.88 -2.75 18.95
CA ALA A 72 -2.66 -1.91 19.84
C ALA A 72 -4.19 -2.11 19.66
N ASN A 73 -4.64 -2.20 18.42
CA ASN A 73 -6.06 -2.38 18.07
C ASN A 73 -6.19 -3.01 16.69
N GLN A 74 -6.61 -4.26 16.61
CA GLN A 74 -6.68 -5.04 15.39
C GLN A 74 -7.70 -4.48 14.38
N TYR A 75 -8.82 -3.94 14.87
CA TYR A 75 -9.84 -3.30 14.01
C TYR A 75 -9.27 -2.06 13.33
N VAL A 76 -8.69 -1.14 14.10
CA VAL A 76 -8.09 0.10 13.57
C VAL A 76 -6.89 -0.22 12.70
N GLY A 77 -6.03 -1.15 13.12
CA GLY A 77 -4.85 -1.56 12.38
C GLY A 77 -5.17 -2.11 10.99
N ALA A 78 -6.17 -3.01 10.90
CA ALA A 78 -6.61 -3.59 9.64
C ALA A 78 -7.31 -2.55 8.74
N ARG A 79 -8.18 -1.71 9.32
CA ARG A 79 -8.81 -0.60 8.60
C ARG A 79 -7.77 0.33 7.98
N MET A 80 -6.74 0.70 8.74
CA MET A 80 -5.66 1.55 8.25
C MET A 80 -4.73 0.84 7.26
N ALA A 81 -4.54 -0.48 7.36
CA ALA A 81 -3.79 -1.25 6.36
C ALA A 81 -4.46 -1.17 4.98
N VAL A 82 -5.79 -1.26 4.91
CA VAL A 82 -6.55 -1.07 3.66
C VAL A 82 -6.38 0.36 3.14
N VAL A 83 -6.57 1.37 4.00
CA VAL A 83 -6.39 2.78 3.62
C VAL A 83 -4.98 3.03 3.08
N GLU A 84 -3.95 2.50 3.72
CA GLU A 84 -2.57 2.67 3.31
C GLU A 84 -2.28 2.04 1.95
N SER A 85 -2.70 0.78 1.72
CA SER A 85 -2.48 0.10 0.45
C SER A 85 -3.14 0.83 -0.72
N VAL A 86 -4.39 1.27 -0.54
CA VAL A 86 -5.13 2.03 -1.56
C VAL A 86 -4.52 3.41 -1.79
N THR A 87 -4.11 4.11 -0.72
CA THR A 87 -3.45 5.43 -0.84
C THR A 87 -2.15 5.34 -1.65
N LYS A 88 -1.32 4.34 -1.40
CA LYS A 88 -0.08 4.10 -2.14
C LYS A 88 -0.36 3.78 -3.61
N LEU A 89 -1.39 2.99 -3.89
CA LEU A 89 -1.79 2.66 -5.25
C LEU A 89 -2.24 3.92 -6.02
N VAL A 90 -3.08 4.76 -5.39
CA VAL A 90 -3.52 6.06 -5.96
C VAL A 90 -2.33 7.00 -6.18
N ALA A 91 -1.42 7.10 -5.22
CA ALA A 91 -0.21 7.91 -5.34
C ALA A 91 0.70 7.47 -6.50
N SER A 92 0.58 6.21 -6.93
CA SER A 92 1.30 5.67 -8.09
C SER A 92 0.55 5.85 -9.42
N GLY A 93 -0.60 6.55 -9.43
CA GLY A 93 -1.34 6.92 -10.63
C GLY A 93 -2.51 6.01 -11.00
N PHE A 94 -2.93 5.12 -10.10
CA PHE A 94 -4.09 4.24 -10.31
C PHE A 94 -5.36 4.81 -9.67
N ARG A 95 -6.50 4.51 -10.26
CA ARG A 95 -7.80 4.89 -9.71
C ARG A 95 -8.18 3.93 -8.58
N TYR A 96 -8.65 4.46 -7.46
CA TYR A 96 -9.07 3.61 -6.33
C TYR A 96 -10.34 2.80 -6.65
N GLU A 97 -11.23 3.33 -7.50
CA GLU A 97 -12.46 2.65 -7.90
C GLU A 97 -12.19 1.34 -8.68
N ASP A 98 -11.03 1.23 -9.32
CA ASP A 98 -10.62 0.07 -10.11
C ASP A 98 -9.77 -0.92 -9.26
N ALA A 99 -9.62 -0.64 -7.96
CA ALA A 99 -8.82 -1.46 -7.08
C ALA A 99 -9.57 -2.70 -6.58
N TYR A 100 -8.86 -3.81 -6.54
CA TYR A 100 -9.24 -5.03 -5.83
C TYR A 100 -8.27 -5.27 -4.69
N LEU A 101 -8.76 -5.86 -3.61
CA LEU A 101 -7.97 -6.14 -2.44
C LEU A 101 -7.71 -7.64 -2.29
N THR A 102 -6.59 -7.96 -1.66
CA THR A 102 -6.31 -9.31 -1.12
C THR A 102 -5.60 -9.15 0.21
N PHE A 103 -5.86 -10.06 1.15
CA PHE A 103 -5.33 -9.96 2.50
C PHE A 103 -4.42 -11.13 2.83
N GLN A 104 -3.37 -10.86 3.61
CA GLN A 104 -2.54 -11.87 4.25
C GLN A 104 -2.66 -11.70 5.75
N GLU A 105 -3.10 -12.75 6.44
CA GLU A 105 -3.30 -12.74 7.88
C GLU A 105 -2.40 -13.76 8.58
N TYR A 106 -1.85 -13.33 9.71
CA TYR A 106 -1.06 -14.18 10.60
C TYR A 106 -1.44 -13.88 12.04
N PHE A 107 -1.89 -14.91 12.75
CA PHE A 107 -2.24 -14.83 14.15
C PHE A 107 -1.64 -16.01 14.90
N GLU A 108 -1.51 -15.85 16.21
CA GLU A 108 -1.12 -16.93 17.10
C GLU A 108 -2.09 -18.11 17.05
N ARG A 109 -1.67 -19.26 17.57
CA ARG A 109 -2.55 -20.41 17.68
C ARG A 109 -3.74 -20.09 18.59
N LEU A 110 -4.95 -20.19 18.06
CA LEU A 110 -6.16 -19.67 18.71
C LEU A 110 -6.57 -20.49 19.94
N GLY A 111 -6.43 -21.81 19.90
CA GLY A 111 -6.83 -22.68 21.00
C GLY A 111 -8.31 -22.50 21.38
N THR A 112 -8.61 -22.50 22.68
CA THR A 112 -9.96 -22.35 23.24
C THR A 112 -10.21 -21.00 23.90
N ALA A 113 -9.22 -20.10 23.93
CA ALA A 113 -9.33 -18.78 24.55
C ALA A 113 -10.10 -17.82 23.64
N PRO A 114 -11.27 -17.29 24.06
CA PRO A 114 -12.09 -16.41 23.22
C PRO A 114 -11.34 -15.15 22.74
N GLU A 115 -10.46 -14.63 23.57
CA GLU A 115 -9.67 -13.43 23.29
C GLU A 115 -8.76 -13.62 22.06
N ARG A 116 -8.25 -14.81 21.86
CA ARG A 116 -7.42 -15.17 20.70
C ARG A 116 -8.25 -15.18 19.41
N TRP A 117 -9.49 -15.67 19.47
CA TRP A 117 -10.44 -15.63 18.37
C TRP A 117 -10.95 -14.24 18.06
N GLY A 118 -11.04 -13.38 19.07
CA GLY A 118 -11.45 -11.98 18.93
C GLY A 118 -10.49 -11.15 18.05
N LYS A 119 -9.19 -11.46 18.05
CA LYS A 119 -8.19 -10.71 17.29
C LYS A 119 -8.39 -10.79 15.76
N PRO A 120 -8.42 -11.98 15.13
CA PRO A 120 -8.71 -12.08 13.70
C PRO A 120 -10.10 -11.55 13.35
N LEU A 121 -11.12 -11.80 14.17
CA LEU A 121 -12.45 -11.23 13.95
C LEU A 121 -12.44 -9.70 13.93
N ALA A 122 -11.77 -9.05 14.88
CA ALA A 122 -11.64 -7.60 14.91
C ALA A 122 -10.89 -7.06 13.68
N ALA A 123 -9.83 -7.74 13.24
CA ALA A 123 -9.09 -7.36 12.05
C ALA A 123 -9.96 -7.46 10.78
N LEU A 124 -10.70 -8.56 10.61
CA LEU A 124 -11.62 -8.73 9.48
C LEU A 124 -12.74 -7.69 9.48
N LEU A 125 -13.30 -7.34 10.63
CA LEU A 125 -14.32 -6.28 10.73
C LEU A 125 -13.74 -4.90 10.37
N GLY A 126 -12.51 -4.60 10.78
CA GLY A 126 -11.84 -3.37 10.39
C GLY A 126 -11.56 -3.28 8.88
N ALA A 127 -11.11 -4.39 8.29
CA ALA A 127 -10.91 -4.49 6.84
C ALA A 127 -12.24 -4.39 6.07
N LEU A 128 -13.32 -4.99 6.59
CA LEU A 128 -14.66 -4.88 6.01
C LEU A 128 -15.18 -3.45 6.04
N ASP A 129 -15.03 -2.74 7.17
CA ASP A 129 -15.42 -1.33 7.29
C ASP A 129 -14.72 -0.46 6.23
N ALA A 130 -13.43 -0.66 6.02
CA ALA A 130 -12.69 0.05 4.99
C ALA A 130 -13.17 -0.30 3.56
N GLN A 131 -13.46 -1.56 3.28
CA GLN A 131 -14.02 -1.99 1.99
C GLN A 131 -15.37 -1.33 1.71
N MET A 132 -16.27 -1.37 2.68
CA MET A 132 -17.59 -0.73 2.58
C MET A 132 -17.48 0.79 2.42
N GLY A 133 -16.62 1.42 3.21
CA GLY A 133 -16.40 2.87 3.17
C GLY A 133 -15.81 3.37 1.85
N LEU A 134 -14.89 2.61 1.27
CA LEU A 134 -14.28 2.92 -0.04
C LEU A 134 -15.15 2.47 -1.22
N GLY A 135 -15.99 1.46 -1.03
CA GLY A 135 -16.79 0.86 -2.10
C GLY A 135 -15.95 -0.04 -3.01
N ILE A 136 -14.95 -0.73 -2.45
CA ILE A 136 -14.09 -1.69 -3.17
C ILE A 136 -14.12 -3.04 -2.46
N ALA A 137 -13.80 -4.12 -3.17
CA ALA A 137 -13.93 -5.46 -2.64
C ALA A 137 -12.59 -6.21 -2.59
N SER A 138 -12.46 -7.11 -1.62
CA SER A 138 -11.42 -8.14 -1.65
C SER A 138 -11.85 -9.31 -2.55
N ILE A 139 -10.89 -9.82 -3.32
CA ILE A 139 -11.07 -10.99 -4.19
C ILE A 139 -10.66 -12.29 -3.51
N GLY A 140 -10.05 -12.21 -2.35
CA GLY A 140 -9.60 -13.35 -1.57
C GLY A 140 -8.47 -12.97 -0.62
N GLY A 141 -7.79 -13.98 -0.15
CA GLY A 141 -6.69 -13.81 0.79
C GLY A 141 -6.19 -15.16 1.28
N LYS A 142 -5.29 -15.09 2.24
CA LYS A 142 -4.74 -16.27 2.92
C LYS A 142 -4.57 -15.94 4.40
N ASP A 143 -5.07 -16.80 5.24
CA ASP A 143 -4.93 -16.70 6.69
C ASP A 143 -4.09 -17.85 7.27
N SER A 144 -3.49 -17.59 8.43
CA SER A 144 -2.80 -18.59 9.22
C SER A 144 -2.99 -18.29 10.70
N MET A 145 -3.57 -19.24 11.41
CA MET A 145 -3.85 -19.18 12.86
C MET A 145 -2.94 -20.16 13.62
N SER A 146 -1.71 -20.34 13.18
CA SER A 146 -0.75 -21.28 13.75
C SER A 146 0.59 -20.63 14.12
N GLY A 147 0.63 -19.30 14.22
CA GLY A 147 1.82 -18.53 14.47
C GLY A 147 2.29 -18.54 15.94
N SER A 148 2.38 -19.73 16.53
CA SER A 148 2.92 -19.91 17.89
C SER A 148 4.04 -20.94 17.87
N PHE A 149 5.16 -20.59 18.50
CA PHE A 149 6.30 -21.49 18.72
C PHE A 149 6.77 -21.37 20.15
N GLU A 150 6.65 -22.46 20.92
CA GLU A 150 6.93 -22.47 22.35
C GLU A 150 6.15 -21.38 23.11
N LYS A 151 6.87 -20.38 23.62
CA LYS A 151 6.32 -19.21 24.34
C LYS A 151 6.17 -17.96 23.48
N LEU A 152 6.51 -18.05 22.20
CA LEU A 152 6.43 -16.95 21.26
C LEU A 152 5.15 -17.05 20.45
N ASP A 153 4.38 -15.98 20.45
CA ASP A 153 3.23 -15.79 19.57
C ASP A 153 3.58 -14.75 18.50
N VAL A 154 3.19 -14.99 17.25
CA VAL A 154 3.31 -13.96 16.21
C VAL A 154 2.43 -12.76 16.58
N PRO A 155 2.89 -11.52 16.40
CA PRO A 155 2.04 -10.36 16.57
C PRO A 155 0.85 -10.42 15.63
N PRO A 156 -0.33 -9.90 16.03
CA PRO A 156 -1.49 -9.80 15.15
C PRO A 156 -1.11 -9.12 13.83
N THR A 157 -1.41 -9.75 12.71
CA THR A 157 -0.99 -9.27 11.40
C THR A 157 -2.14 -9.40 10.39
N LEU A 158 -2.52 -8.28 9.77
CA LEU A 158 -3.27 -8.24 8.53
C LEU A 158 -2.56 -7.27 7.59
N VAL A 159 -2.00 -7.80 6.52
CA VAL A 159 -1.42 -7.02 5.43
C VAL A 159 -2.47 -6.89 4.33
N SER A 160 -2.78 -5.67 3.93
CA SER A 160 -3.64 -5.40 2.78
C SER A 160 -2.79 -5.18 1.54
N PHE A 161 -3.14 -5.84 0.45
CA PHE A 161 -2.62 -5.56 -0.88
C PHE A 161 -3.75 -5.00 -1.73
N ALA A 162 -3.50 -3.84 -2.36
CA ALA A 162 -4.39 -3.23 -3.34
C ALA A 162 -3.78 -3.38 -4.73
N THR A 163 -4.53 -3.91 -5.67
CA THR A 163 -4.09 -4.09 -7.05
C THR A 163 -5.08 -3.48 -8.03
N ALA A 164 -4.57 -2.90 -9.12
CA ALA A 164 -5.40 -2.36 -10.21
C ALA A 164 -4.68 -2.46 -11.54
N ILE A 165 -5.46 -2.41 -12.62
CA ILE A 165 -4.96 -2.30 -13.99
C ILE A 165 -4.92 -0.82 -14.38
N GLY A 166 -3.86 -0.42 -15.07
CA GLY A 166 -3.66 0.97 -15.50
C GLY A 166 -2.88 1.09 -16.81
N LYS A 167 -2.38 2.30 -17.05
CA LYS A 167 -1.55 2.62 -18.21
C LYS A 167 -0.15 3.02 -17.75
N ALA A 168 0.88 2.38 -18.29
CA ALA A 168 2.27 2.61 -17.90
C ALA A 168 2.70 4.08 -18.06
N ASN A 169 2.20 4.77 -19.08
CA ASN A 169 2.48 6.18 -19.31
C ASN A 169 1.75 7.16 -18.36
N LYS A 170 0.92 6.65 -17.45
CA LYS A 170 0.25 7.43 -16.39
C LYS A 170 0.78 7.12 -15.00
N VAL A 171 1.73 6.21 -14.90
CA VAL A 171 2.33 5.84 -13.63
C VAL A 171 3.22 6.95 -13.11
N VAL A 172 3.14 7.21 -11.81
CA VAL A 172 3.89 8.26 -11.12
C VAL A 172 4.81 7.62 -10.10
N SER A 173 6.08 7.99 -10.15
CA SER A 173 7.08 7.58 -9.18
C SER A 173 7.22 8.58 -8.03
N THR A 174 7.78 8.17 -6.91
CA THR A 174 7.71 8.86 -5.61
C THR A 174 8.68 10.05 -5.48
N GLU A 175 9.79 10.04 -6.22
CA GLU A 175 10.83 11.08 -6.11
C GLU A 175 10.36 12.45 -6.61
N PHE A 176 10.94 13.53 -6.06
CA PHE A 176 10.77 14.88 -6.60
C PHE A 176 11.37 15.00 -8.00
N LYS A 177 10.62 15.57 -8.94
CA LYS A 177 11.00 15.67 -10.36
C LYS A 177 11.81 16.91 -10.68
N LYS A 178 11.51 18.04 -10.04
CA LYS A 178 12.14 19.34 -10.30
C LYS A 178 12.45 20.07 -8.99
N PRO A 179 13.56 20.81 -8.90
CA PRO A 179 13.77 21.79 -7.84
C PRO A 179 12.62 22.81 -7.82
N GLU A 180 12.42 23.46 -6.68
CA GLU A 180 11.43 24.53 -6.50
C GLU A 180 9.98 24.15 -6.79
N SER A 181 9.66 22.85 -6.81
CA SER A 181 8.29 22.38 -6.96
C SER A 181 7.45 22.74 -5.73
N THR A 182 6.23 23.23 -5.96
CA THR A 182 5.28 23.46 -4.86
C THR A 182 4.83 22.12 -4.27
N VAL A 183 4.98 21.97 -2.96
CA VAL A 183 4.50 20.81 -2.22
C VAL A 183 3.15 21.14 -1.57
N VAL A 184 2.12 20.39 -1.92
CA VAL A 184 0.76 20.57 -1.38
C VAL A 184 0.41 19.36 -0.52
N LEU A 185 0.00 19.63 0.73
CA LEU A 185 -0.48 18.61 1.65
C LEU A 185 -2.01 18.57 1.61
N VAL A 186 -2.55 17.47 1.10
CA VAL A 186 -4.00 17.19 1.09
C VAL A 186 -4.32 16.22 2.22
N ARG A 187 -5.14 16.65 3.18
CA ARG A 187 -5.52 15.85 4.35
C ARG A 187 -6.98 15.44 4.29
N PRO A 188 -7.33 14.19 4.60
CA PRO A 188 -8.72 13.82 4.85
C PRO A 188 -9.20 14.42 6.18
N ILE A 189 -10.51 14.55 6.33
CA ILE A 189 -11.12 14.82 7.61
C ILE A 189 -10.90 13.58 8.49
N ILE A 190 -10.41 13.81 9.70
CA ILE A 190 -10.21 12.73 10.69
C ILE A 190 -11.42 12.72 11.62
N ASP A 191 -11.99 11.55 11.79
CA ASP A 191 -13.04 11.30 12.78
C ASP A 191 -12.44 11.43 14.19
N PRO A 192 -12.95 12.33 15.04
CA PRO A 192 -12.38 12.57 16.36
C PRO A 192 -12.56 11.41 17.34
N GLU A 193 -13.56 10.55 17.12
CA GLU A 193 -13.83 9.42 18.01
C GLU A 193 -12.92 8.23 17.72
N THR A 194 -12.67 7.98 16.43
CA THR A 194 -11.90 6.81 15.99
C THR A 194 -10.43 7.14 15.65
N GLY A 195 -10.11 8.42 15.46
CA GLY A 195 -8.81 8.85 14.94
C GLY A 195 -8.53 8.42 13.51
N CYS A 196 -9.53 7.90 12.81
CA CYS A 196 -9.40 7.36 11.45
C CYS A 196 -9.89 8.35 10.39
N PRO A 197 -9.41 8.25 9.14
CA PRO A 197 -9.91 9.08 8.05
C PRO A 197 -11.39 8.83 7.76
N ASN A 198 -12.14 9.91 7.55
CA ASN A 198 -13.50 9.83 7.02
C ASN A 198 -13.42 9.42 5.53
N PHE A 199 -14.13 8.37 5.15
CA PHE A 199 -14.05 7.82 3.78
C PHE A 199 -14.59 8.75 2.69
N PHE A 200 -15.57 9.60 3.01
CA PHE A 200 -16.09 10.57 2.04
C PHE A 200 -14.99 11.57 1.65
N SER A 201 -14.32 12.16 2.63
CA SER A 201 -13.22 13.10 2.40
C SER A 201 -12.00 12.42 1.78
N LEU A 202 -11.69 11.18 2.18
CA LEU A 202 -10.60 10.40 1.63
C LEU A 202 -10.79 10.11 0.14
N LYS A 203 -11.99 9.69 -0.28
CA LYS A 203 -12.34 9.50 -1.70
C LYS A 203 -12.24 10.79 -2.50
N ALA A 204 -12.64 11.93 -1.93
CA ALA A 204 -12.46 13.23 -2.58
C ALA A 204 -10.97 13.56 -2.78
N ASN A 205 -10.13 13.30 -1.76
CA ASN A 205 -8.68 13.48 -1.85
C ASN A 205 -8.03 12.60 -2.92
N TYR A 206 -8.45 11.35 -3.05
CA TYR A 206 -7.96 10.45 -4.09
C TYR A 206 -8.23 10.99 -5.51
N LYS A 207 -9.42 11.56 -5.74
CA LYS A 207 -9.74 12.21 -7.02
C LYS A 207 -8.88 13.45 -7.28
N ILE A 208 -8.64 14.26 -6.25
CA ILE A 208 -7.76 15.42 -6.34
C ILE A 208 -6.31 14.99 -6.68
N CYS A 209 -5.79 13.99 -5.97
CA CYS A 209 -4.45 13.47 -6.22
C CYS A 209 -4.26 13.04 -7.68
N LEU A 210 -5.21 12.32 -8.26
CA LEU A 210 -5.14 11.88 -9.66
C LEU A 210 -5.18 13.03 -10.66
N LEU A 211 -5.87 14.13 -10.37
CA LEU A 211 -5.90 15.32 -11.22
C LEU A 211 -4.55 16.03 -11.27
N TYR A 212 -3.84 16.08 -10.13
CA TYR A 212 -2.55 16.77 -10.02
C TYR A 212 -1.34 15.91 -10.37
N THR A 213 -1.44 14.60 -10.22
CA THR A 213 -0.35 13.66 -10.52
C THR A 213 -0.40 13.10 -11.93
N SER A 214 -1.54 13.22 -12.62
CA SER A 214 -1.63 12.86 -14.04
C SER A 214 -0.72 13.81 -14.84
N PRO A 215 0.26 13.29 -15.62
CA PRO A 215 1.09 14.17 -16.43
C PRO A 215 0.22 14.98 -17.37
N SER A 216 0.24 16.31 -17.21
CA SER A 216 -0.48 17.23 -18.10
C SER A 216 0.02 17.03 -19.54
N PRO A 217 -0.85 17.16 -20.55
CA PRO A 217 -0.39 17.20 -21.95
C PRO A 217 0.70 18.26 -22.21
N ARG A 218 0.78 19.30 -21.37
CA ARG A 218 1.83 20.34 -21.43
C ARG A 218 3.20 19.85 -20.94
N ASP A 219 3.26 18.84 -20.07
CA ASP A 219 4.52 18.29 -19.58
C ASP A 219 5.20 17.33 -20.57
N ARG A 220 4.47 16.92 -21.63
CA ARG A 220 4.98 16.06 -22.71
C ARG A 220 5.71 16.82 -23.81
N SER A 221 5.62 18.15 -23.84
CA SER A 221 6.22 18.98 -24.88
C SER A 221 7.64 19.47 -24.57
N LEU A 222 8.23 19.01 -23.45
CA LEU A 222 9.55 19.40 -22.97
C LEU A 222 10.54 18.24 -22.80
N SER A 223 10.30 17.11 -23.50
CA SER A 223 11.24 16.00 -23.58
C SER A 223 11.67 15.76 -25.02
#